data_295c7256fcc72855df6874b701bd2a81
#
_entry.id   295c7256fcc72855df6874b701bd2a81
#
_cell.length_a   1.000
_cell.length_b   1.000
_cell.length_c   1.000
_cell.angle_alpha   90.00
_cell.angle_beta   90.00
_cell.angle_gamma   90.00
#
_symmetry.space_group_name_H-M   'P 1'
#
loop_
_entity.id
_entity.type
_entity.pdbx_description
1 polymer ?
#
loop_
_entity_poly.entity_id
_entity_poly.type
_entity_poly.pdbx_seq_one_letter_code
_entity_poly.pdbx_strand_id
1 'polypeptide(L)' 'MDEDLISKKELLERYGISYGALYRWKRMGLIPESWFLRRSTPNGQETYFHTKQIIYGI' A
#
# COMPACT_ATOMS: atom_id res chain seq x y z
N MET A 1 -11.05 6.44 -15.05
CA MET A 1 -10.40 6.73 -15.30
C MET A 1 -9.41 6.61 -14.56
N ASP A 2 -9.11 7.14 -13.85
CA ASP A 2 -8.06 7.01 -13.21
C ASP A 2 -8.09 6.08 -12.15
N GLU A 3 -7.10 5.33 -11.89
CA GLU A 3 -6.97 4.49 -10.77
C GLU A 3 -6.62 5.35 -9.60
N ASP A 4 -7.33 5.21 -8.53
CA ASP A 4 -6.99 5.93 -7.31
C ASP A 4 -5.89 5.17 -6.60
N LEU A 5 -4.70 5.71 -6.65
CA LEU A 5 -3.54 5.12 -6.00
C LEU A 5 -3.16 5.94 -4.78
N ILE A 6 -2.65 5.25 -3.77
CA ILE A 6 -2.17 5.91 -2.57
C ILE A 6 -0.78 5.36 -2.28
N SER A 7 0.17 6.25 -1.96
CA SER A 7 1.51 5.80 -1.67
C SER A 7 1.55 5.07 -0.34
N LYS A 8 2.58 4.23 -0.16
CA LYS A 8 2.72 3.51 1.09
C LYS A 8 2.81 4.48 2.27
N LYS A 9 3.59 5.54 2.11
CA LYS A 9 3.74 6.51 3.18
C LYS A 9 2.41 7.14 3.54
N GLU A 10 1.65 7.55 2.53
CA GLU A 10 0.37 8.18 2.77
C GLU A 10 -0.63 7.20 3.37
N LEU A 11 -0.57 5.95 2.95
CA LEU A 11 -1.44 4.92 3.48
C LEU A 11 -1.21 4.76 4.98
N LEU A 12 0.04 4.66 5.40
CA LEU A 12 0.35 4.49 6.81
C LEU A 12 -0.12 5.66 7.64
N GLU A 13 0.04 6.88 7.10
CA GLU A 13 -0.37 8.07 7.84
C GLU A 13 -1.88 8.18 7.90
N ARG A 14 -2.56 7.93 6.78
CA ARG A 14 -4.01 8.12 6.72
C ARG A 14 -4.75 7.15 7.61
N TYR A 15 -4.31 5.91 7.67
CA TYR A 15 -5.00 4.89 8.43
C TYR A 15 -4.34 4.60 9.77
N GLY A 16 -3.29 5.34 10.12
CA GLY A 16 -2.64 5.14 11.40
C GLY A 16 -2.00 3.77 11.54
N ILE A 17 -1.49 3.23 10.44
CA ILE A 17 -0.89 1.90 10.43
C ILE A 17 0.62 2.05 10.55
N SER A 18 1.25 1.22 11.39
CA SER A 18 2.69 1.25 11.49
C SER A 18 3.31 0.44 10.36
N TYR A 19 4.54 0.80 10.01
CA TYR A 19 5.27 0.11 8.97
C TYR A 19 5.39 -1.38 9.29
N GLY A 20 5.68 -1.70 10.55
CA GLY A 20 5.82 -3.08 10.96
C GLY A 20 4.53 -3.87 10.84
N ALA A 21 3.41 -3.22 11.15
CA ALA A 21 2.13 -3.90 11.04
C ALA A 21 1.81 -4.25 9.59
N LEU A 22 2.11 -3.31 8.67
CA LEU A 22 1.84 -3.54 7.25
C LEU A 22 2.60 -4.77 6.75
N TYR A 23 3.88 -4.85 7.07
CA TYR A 23 4.68 -5.97 6.60
C TYR A 23 4.37 -7.27 7.33
N ARG A 24 3.93 -7.19 8.57
CA ARG A 24 3.45 -8.38 9.27
C ARG A 24 2.23 -8.94 8.57
N TRP A 25 1.29 -8.08 8.20
CA TRP A 25 0.08 -8.51 7.50
C TRP A 25 0.41 -9.14 6.16
N LYS A 26 1.41 -8.56 5.46
CA LYS A 26 1.84 -9.14 4.19
C LYS A 26 2.41 -10.53 4.41
N ARG A 27 3.23 -10.69 5.45
CA ARG A 27 3.84 -11.98 5.74
C ARG A 27 2.80 -13.02 6.10
N MET A 28 1.76 -12.60 6.80
CA MET A 28 0.70 -13.50 7.20
C MET A 28 -0.26 -13.84 6.06
N GLY A 29 -0.07 -13.23 4.91
CA GLY A 29 -0.93 -13.50 3.78
C GLY A 29 -2.25 -12.74 3.81
N LEU A 30 -2.40 -11.76 4.70
CA LEU A 30 -3.62 -10.98 4.77
C LEU A 30 -3.68 -9.95 3.65
N ILE A 31 -2.53 -9.52 3.15
CA ILE A 31 -2.46 -8.57 2.05
C ILE A 31 -1.72 -9.23 0.91
N PRO A 32 -2.38 -9.49 -0.23
CA PRO A 32 -1.72 -10.13 -1.36
C PRO A 32 -0.56 -9.29 -1.87
N GLU A 33 0.49 -9.97 -2.27
CA GLU A 33 1.65 -9.25 -2.79
C GLU A 33 1.30 -8.45 -4.04
N SER A 34 0.32 -8.89 -4.80
CA SER A 34 -0.09 -8.18 -6.01
C SER A 34 -0.67 -6.80 -5.72
N TRP A 35 -1.03 -6.52 -4.45
CA TRP A 35 -1.52 -5.20 -4.09
C TRP A 35 -0.38 -4.20 -3.97
N PHE A 36 0.86 -4.67 -3.87
CA PHE A 36 2.01 -3.79 -3.72
C PHE A 36 2.51 -3.39 -5.09
N LEU A 37 2.18 -2.18 -5.53
CA LEU A 37 2.55 -1.68 -6.84
C LEU A 37 3.81 -0.85 -6.72
N ARG A 38 4.85 -1.25 -7.44
CA ARG A 38 6.10 -0.51 -7.42
C ARG A 38 6.20 0.37 -8.65
N ARG A 39 6.55 1.61 -8.43
CA ARG A 39 6.69 2.57 -9.50
C ARG A 39 8.01 3.31 -9.36
N SER A 40 8.63 3.64 -10.50
CA SER A 40 9.85 4.43 -10.50
C SER A 40 9.47 5.90 -10.42
N THR A 41 10.14 6.61 -9.55
CA THR A 41 9.93 8.05 -9.42
C THR A 41 11.29 8.73 -9.44
N PRO A 42 11.33 10.07 -9.56
CA PRO A 42 12.60 10.78 -9.50
C PRO A 42 13.38 10.55 -8.23
N ASN A 43 12.68 10.17 -7.15
CA ASN A 43 13.34 9.90 -5.88
C ASN A 43 13.65 8.43 -5.68
N GLY A 44 13.46 7.60 -6.71
CA GLY A 44 13.71 6.16 -6.60
C GLY A 44 12.42 5.41 -6.79
N GLN A 45 12.35 4.21 -6.22
CA GLN A 45 11.15 3.40 -6.35
C GLN A 45 10.23 3.63 -5.17
N GLU A 46 8.93 3.75 -5.48
CA GLU A 46 7.91 3.92 -4.46
C GLU A 46 6.87 2.84 -4.58
N THR A 47 6.27 2.48 -3.46
CA THR A 47 5.23 1.47 -3.43
C THR A 47 3.88 2.16 -3.29
N TYR A 48 2.92 1.73 -4.12
CA TYR A 48 1.58 2.29 -4.12
C TYR A 48 0.55 1.18 -3.94
N PHE A 49 -0.64 1.56 -3.54
CA PHE A 49 -1.75 0.64 -3.37
C PHE A 49 -2.97 1.22 -4.03
N HIS A 50 -3.90 0.35 -4.46
CA HIS A 50 -5.18 0.80 -4.93
C HIS A 50 -6.07 1.10 -3.73
N THR A 51 -6.58 2.31 -3.66
CA THR A 51 -7.38 2.70 -2.50
C THR A 51 -8.62 1.83 -2.34
N LYS A 52 -9.21 1.39 -3.46
CA LYS A 52 -10.39 0.55 -3.37
C LYS A 52 -10.09 -0.76 -2.65
N GLN A 53 -8.94 -1.36 -2.95
CA GLN A 53 -8.59 -2.62 -2.31
C GLN A 53 -8.36 -2.43 -0.82
N ILE A 54 -7.75 -1.30 -0.46
CA ILE A 54 -7.49 -1.02 0.95
C ILE A 54 -8.79 -0.87 1.72
N ILE A 55 -9.77 -0.17 1.15
CA ILE A 55 -11.03 0.06 1.82
C ILE A 55 -11.76 -1.26 2.08
N TYR A 56 -11.75 -2.16 1.11
CA TYR A 56 -12.44 -3.43 1.28
C TYR A 56 -11.60 -4.48 1.95
N GLY A 57 -10.27 -4.34 1.95
CA GLY A 57 -9.39 -5.35 2.49
C GLY A 57 -9.03 -5.14 3.94
N ILE A 58 -9.19 -3.94 4.42
CA ILE A 58 -8.87 -3.60 5.78
C ILE A 58 -10.10 -3.06 6.47
#